data_395f0841a12d88cfe851f3094670f2ce
#
_entry.id   395f0841a12d88cfe851f3094670f2ce
#
_cell.length_a   1.000
_cell.length_b   1.000
_cell.length_c   1.000
_cell.angle_alpha   90.00
_cell.angle_beta   90.00
_cell.angle_gamma   90.00
#
_symmetry.space_group_name_H-M   'P 1'
#
loop_
_entity.id
_entity.type
_entity.pdbx_description
1 polymer ?
#
loop_
_entity_poly.entity_id
_entity_poly.type
_entity_poly.pdbx_seq_one_letter_code
_entity_poly.pdbx_strand_id
1 'polypeptide(L)'
;MRKLLLSLLILLLPGFASAAFDHSHAQWDALTKKHVTWLPGGHASQADYKGFQADRATLKGYLAGISAVTQADYDAWNKPQKLAFLLNAYNAFTIELILTEYPNLKSIKDLGSFISSPWKKKFFVLLGKQRGLDDVEHGLIRAPGAFDDARIHMAANCASVGCPALRNEAYAGEKLDAQLDDSVSRFLSDRSRNRYDAQSGKLEVSRIFDWYGKDFAAREGSVEAWLAKHADKLADEAKLQQLIRDRKAKLDFLDYDWALNDKK
;
A
#
# COMPACT_ATOMS: atom_id res chain seq x y z
N MET A 1 -73.17 4.91 -20.16
CA MET A 1 -72.03 5.11 -19.22
C MET A 1 -70.87 4.22 -19.65
N ARG A 2 -69.84 4.76 -20.38
CA ARG A 2 -68.65 4.03 -20.85
C ARG A 2 -67.56 4.10 -19.76
N LYS A 3 -67.19 2.94 -19.20
CA LYS A 3 -66.09 2.85 -18.28
C LYS A 3 -64.76 2.85 -19.08
N LEU A 4 -63.94 3.92 -18.94
CA LEU A 4 -62.54 3.93 -19.41
C LEU A 4 -61.73 3.08 -18.46
N LEU A 5 -61.15 1.99 -18.97
CA LEU A 5 -60.10 1.24 -18.32
C LEU A 5 -58.77 1.92 -18.66
N LEU A 6 -58.16 2.56 -17.67
CA LEU A 6 -56.80 3.11 -17.77
C LEU A 6 -55.81 1.95 -17.53
N SER A 7 -55.20 1.46 -18.61
CA SER A 7 -54.11 0.47 -18.50
C SER A 7 -52.82 1.19 -18.08
N LEU A 8 -52.31 0.92 -16.86
CA LEU A 8 -51.06 1.40 -16.35
C LEU A 8 -49.93 0.56 -16.97
N LEU A 9 -49.23 1.14 -17.95
CA LEU A 9 -48.05 0.52 -18.57
C LEU A 9 -46.83 0.73 -17.64
N ILE A 10 -46.44 -0.28 -16.85
CA ILE A 10 -45.24 -0.26 -16.04
C ILE A 10 -44.06 -0.49 -16.98
N LEU A 11 -43.33 0.57 -17.32
CA LEU A 11 -42.04 0.51 -18.00
C LEU A 11 -40.99 -0.11 -17.04
N LEU A 12 -40.72 -1.39 -17.18
CA LEU A 12 -39.56 -2.04 -16.59
C LEU A 12 -38.31 -1.49 -17.31
N LEU A 13 -37.63 -0.52 -16.71
CA LEU A 13 -36.30 -0.12 -17.15
C LEU A 13 -35.34 -1.31 -16.90
N PRO A 14 -34.61 -1.76 -17.91
CA PRO A 14 -33.54 -2.76 -17.68
C PRO A 14 -32.52 -2.18 -16.72
N GLY A 15 -32.45 -2.71 -15.52
CA GLY A 15 -31.35 -2.43 -14.60
C GLY A 15 -30.05 -2.85 -15.29
N PHE A 16 -29.17 -1.90 -15.62
CA PHE A 16 -27.82 -2.22 -16.02
C PHE A 16 -27.16 -2.92 -14.83
N ALA A 17 -27.01 -4.24 -14.91
CA ALA A 17 -26.17 -4.96 -13.99
C ALA A 17 -24.75 -4.39 -14.16
N SER A 18 -24.26 -3.63 -13.18
CA SER A 18 -22.87 -3.26 -13.12
C SER A 18 -22.04 -4.55 -13.14
N ALA A 19 -21.08 -4.66 -14.04
CA ALA A 19 -20.17 -5.79 -14.02
C ALA A 19 -19.52 -5.86 -12.63
N ALA A 20 -19.46 -7.08 -12.06
CA ALA A 20 -18.82 -7.29 -10.76
C ALA A 20 -17.36 -6.78 -10.81
N PHE A 21 -16.91 -6.17 -9.71
CA PHE A 21 -15.55 -5.68 -9.61
C PHE A 21 -14.53 -6.83 -9.79
N ASP A 22 -13.49 -6.59 -10.58
CA ASP A 22 -12.40 -7.56 -10.81
C ASP A 22 -11.45 -7.59 -9.61
N HIS A 23 -11.63 -8.56 -8.72
CA HIS A 23 -10.77 -8.78 -7.55
C HIS A 23 -9.36 -9.30 -7.86
N SER A 24 -9.07 -9.66 -9.11
CA SER A 24 -7.69 -9.94 -9.55
C SER A 24 -6.91 -8.66 -9.81
N HIS A 25 -7.59 -7.51 -9.93
CA HIS A 25 -7.00 -6.22 -10.30
C HIS A 25 -6.15 -6.30 -11.57
N ALA A 26 -6.57 -7.08 -12.56
CA ALA A 26 -5.77 -7.47 -13.73
C ALA A 26 -5.12 -6.28 -14.46
N GLN A 27 -5.81 -5.15 -14.56
CA GLN A 27 -5.28 -3.95 -15.22
C GLN A 27 -4.13 -3.32 -14.42
N TRP A 28 -4.24 -3.27 -13.08
CA TRP A 28 -3.17 -2.79 -12.20
C TRP A 28 -2.00 -3.77 -12.16
N ASP A 29 -2.28 -5.05 -12.08
CA ASP A 29 -1.30 -6.14 -12.15
C ASP A 29 -0.45 -6.07 -13.43
N ALA A 30 -1.08 -5.83 -14.57
CA ALA A 30 -0.38 -5.65 -15.84
C ALA A 30 0.53 -4.40 -15.83
N LEU A 31 0.05 -3.28 -15.28
CA LEU A 31 0.83 -2.05 -15.16
C LEU A 31 2.04 -2.21 -14.24
N THR A 32 1.85 -2.84 -13.07
CA THR A 32 2.96 -3.05 -12.13
C THR A 32 3.99 -4.04 -12.69
N LYS A 33 3.58 -5.12 -13.32
CA LYS A 33 4.48 -6.04 -14.02
C LYS A 33 5.32 -5.35 -15.08
N LYS A 34 4.75 -4.39 -15.79
CA LYS A 34 5.44 -3.67 -16.86
C LYS A 34 6.40 -2.60 -16.34
N HIS A 35 6.01 -1.88 -15.28
CA HIS A 35 6.68 -0.63 -14.88
C HIS A 35 7.34 -0.69 -13.50
N VAL A 36 7.27 -1.81 -12.78
CA VAL A 36 7.96 -1.98 -11.51
C VAL A 36 9.05 -3.04 -11.65
N THR A 37 10.27 -2.67 -11.31
CA THR A 37 11.44 -3.55 -11.41
C THR A 37 12.03 -3.81 -10.04
N TRP A 38 12.19 -5.08 -9.68
CA TRP A 38 12.93 -5.47 -8.48
C TRP A 38 14.41 -5.12 -8.64
N LEU A 39 15.00 -4.56 -7.61
CA LEU A 39 16.43 -4.37 -7.51
C LEU A 39 17.15 -5.70 -7.26
N PRO A 40 18.47 -5.80 -7.53
CA PRO A 40 19.26 -6.97 -7.18
C PRO A 40 19.05 -7.37 -5.72
N GLY A 41 18.88 -8.66 -5.47
CA GLY A 41 18.54 -9.21 -4.15
C GLY A 41 17.04 -9.27 -3.86
N GLY A 42 16.19 -8.55 -4.62
CA GLY A 42 14.73 -8.64 -4.52
C GLY A 42 14.12 -8.01 -3.26
N HIS A 43 14.87 -7.14 -2.55
CA HIS A 43 14.40 -6.53 -1.30
C HIS A 43 13.75 -5.16 -1.50
N ALA A 44 14.05 -4.49 -2.60
CA ALA A 44 13.54 -3.19 -2.97
C ALA A 44 13.11 -3.17 -4.44
N SER A 45 12.35 -2.19 -4.84
CA SER A 45 11.92 -1.99 -6.22
C SER A 45 12.04 -0.53 -6.64
N GLN A 46 12.09 -0.31 -7.95
CA GLN A 46 11.98 0.99 -8.59
C GLN A 46 10.74 1.03 -9.49
N ALA A 47 10.09 2.19 -9.55
CA ALA A 47 8.97 2.48 -10.44
C ALA A 47 9.48 3.25 -11.66
N ASP A 48 9.17 2.77 -12.86
CA ASP A 48 9.38 3.51 -14.10
C ASP A 48 8.23 4.53 -14.27
N TYR A 49 8.37 5.70 -13.65
CA TYR A 49 7.34 6.74 -13.74
C TYR A 49 7.16 7.27 -15.17
N LYS A 50 8.22 7.27 -15.98
CA LYS A 50 8.11 7.62 -17.40
C LYS A 50 7.25 6.61 -18.15
N GLY A 51 7.42 5.32 -17.88
CA GLY A 51 6.60 4.24 -18.41
C GLY A 51 5.15 4.33 -17.93
N PHE A 52 4.92 4.57 -16.65
CA PHE A 52 3.57 4.83 -16.12
C PHE A 52 2.92 6.05 -16.77
N GLN A 53 3.69 7.12 -17.05
CA GLN A 53 3.19 8.31 -17.74
C GLN A 53 2.78 8.00 -19.19
N ALA A 54 3.53 7.15 -19.89
CA ALA A 54 3.18 6.70 -21.23
C ALA A 54 1.88 5.88 -21.25
N ASP A 55 1.65 5.06 -20.23
CA ASP A 55 0.45 4.24 -20.06
C ASP A 55 -0.60 4.89 -19.15
N ARG A 56 -0.52 6.22 -18.91
CA ARG A 56 -1.39 6.93 -17.95
C ARG A 56 -2.88 6.80 -18.28
N ALA A 57 -3.24 6.65 -19.54
CA ALA A 57 -4.64 6.40 -19.93
C ALA A 57 -5.16 5.08 -19.35
N THR A 58 -4.35 4.01 -19.39
CA THR A 58 -4.66 2.71 -18.78
C THR A 58 -4.75 2.83 -17.25
N LEU A 59 -3.79 3.52 -16.62
CA LEU A 59 -3.84 3.79 -15.18
C LEU A 59 -5.13 4.52 -14.78
N LYS A 60 -5.50 5.58 -15.51
CA LYS A 60 -6.74 6.32 -15.25
C LYS A 60 -7.99 5.47 -15.45
N GLY A 61 -7.99 4.53 -16.41
CA GLY A 61 -9.08 3.56 -16.57
C GLY A 61 -9.24 2.68 -15.33
N TYR A 62 -8.13 2.14 -14.81
CA TYR A 62 -8.14 1.37 -13.56
C TYR A 62 -8.63 2.22 -12.37
N LEU A 63 -8.10 3.45 -12.21
CA LEU A 63 -8.51 4.35 -11.12
C LEU A 63 -9.99 4.74 -11.20
N ALA A 64 -10.54 4.90 -12.41
CA ALA A 64 -11.97 5.12 -12.60
C ALA A 64 -12.80 3.91 -12.14
N GLY A 65 -12.35 2.68 -12.45
CA GLY A 65 -12.96 1.45 -11.94
C GLY A 65 -12.94 1.36 -10.42
N ILE A 66 -11.79 1.68 -9.79
CA ILE A 66 -11.65 1.77 -8.33
C ILE A 66 -12.62 2.82 -7.74
N SER A 67 -12.71 3.99 -8.36
CA SER A 67 -13.57 5.09 -7.89
C SER A 67 -15.06 4.81 -8.07
N ALA A 68 -15.43 3.94 -8.99
CA ALA A 68 -16.82 3.54 -9.24
C ALA A 68 -17.37 2.54 -8.22
N VAL A 69 -16.50 1.87 -7.44
CA VAL A 69 -16.92 0.94 -6.40
C VAL A 69 -17.74 1.67 -5.33
N THR A 70 -18.95 1.21 -5.11
CA THR A 70 -19.83 1.78 -4.07
C THR A 70 -19.48 1.24 -2.68
N GLN A 71 -19.91 1.96 -1.63
CA GLN A 71 -19.77 1.46 -0.26
C GLN A 71 -20.48 0.11 -0.08
N ALA A 72 -21.65 -0.06 -0.69
CA ALA A 72 -22.45 -1.29 -0.61
C ALA A 72 -21.72 -2.49 -1.24
N ASP A 73 -21.12 -2.29 -2.42
CA ASP A 73 -20.30 -3.35 -3.05
C ASP A 73 -19.13 -3.74 -2.15
N TYR A 74 -18.39 -2.74 -1.66
CA TYR A 74 -17.25 -2.95 -0.77
C TYR A 74 -17.66 -3.68 0.52
N ASP A 75 -18.81 -3.32 1.12
CA ASP A 75 -19.29 -3.94 2.37
C ASP A 75 -19.63 -5.42 2.19
N ALA A 76 -20.06 -5.83 0.98
CA ALA A 76 -20.35 -7.21 0.64
C ALA A 76 -19.11 -8.12 0.49
N TRP A 77 -17.92 -7.55 0.32
CA TRP A 77 -16.70 -8.32 0.12
C TRP A 77 -16.14 -8.93 1.41
N ASN A 78 -15.35 -10.00 1.28
CA ASN A 78 -14.63 -10.55 2.42
C ASN A 78 -13.45 -9.65 2.83
N LYS A 79 -12.93 -9.87 4.04
CA LYS A 79 -11.87 -9.02 4.63
C LYS A 79 -10.59 -8.97 3.79
N PRO A 80 -10.06 -10.09 3.24
CA PRO A 80 -8.90 -10.06 2.33
C PRO A 80 -9.15 -9.25 1.05
N GLN A 81 -10.31 -9.38 0.41
CA GLN A 81 -10.67 -8.59 -0.78
C GLN A 81 -10.70 -7.10 -0.48
N LYS A 82 -11.29 -6.71 0.67
CA LYS A 82 -11.32 -5.33 1.14
C LYS A 82 -9.94 -4.74 1.31
N LEU A 83 -9.03 -5.47 1.97
CA LEU A 83 -7.67 -4.98 2.20
C LEU A 83 -6.86 -4.93 0.91
N ALA A 84 -6.93 -5.94 0.05
CA ALA A 84 -6.27 -5.93 -1.26
C ALA A 84 -6.72 -4.74 -2.11
N PHE A 85 -8.02 -4.46 -2.15
CA PHE A 85 -8.59 -3.29 -2.84
C PHE A 85 -8.00 -1.97 -2.32
N LEU A 86 -7.96 -1.78 -1.00
CA LEU A 86 -7.45 -0.54 -0.40
C LEU A 86 -5.95 -0.36 -0.63
N LEU A 87 -5.15 -1.43 -0.54
CA LEU A 87 -3.71 -1.38 -0.81
C LEU A 87 -3.42 -1.04 -2.28
N ASN A 88 -4.12 -1.69 -3.21
CA ASN A 88 -3.99 -1.38 -4.63
C ASN A 88 -4.45 0.05 -4.95
N ALA A 89 -5.58 0.49 -4.36
CA ALA A 89 -6.06 1.86 -4.51
C ALA A 89 -5.01 2.87 -4.01
N TYR A 90 -4.49 2.69 -2.79
CA TYR A 90 -3.45 3.55 -2.22
C TYR A 90 -2.22 3.65 -3.15
N ASN A 91 -1.69 2.50 -3.58
CA ASN A 91 -0.49 2.44 -4.42
C ASN A 91 -0.75 3.06 -5.81
N ALA A 92 -1.88 2.77 -6.45
CA ALA A 92 -2.19 3.31 -7.77
C ALA A 92 -2.46 4.83 -7.74
N PHE A 93 -3.18 5.34 -6.72
CA PHE A 93 -3.36 6.77 -6.52
C PHE A 93 -2.06 7.46 -6.13
N THR A 94 -1.13 6.81 -5.42
CA THR A 94 0.20 7.34 -5.16
C THR A 94 0.98 7.54 -6.47
N ILE A 95 0.97 6.55 -7.39
CA ILE A 95 1.57 6.70 -8.73
C ILE A 95 0.91 7.87 -9.47
N GLU A 96 -0.43 7.94 -9.54
CA GLU A 96 -1.12 9.05 -10.23
C GLU A 96 -0.76 10.41 -9.62
N LEU A 97 -0.63 10.51 -8.28
CA LEU A 97 -0.21 11.74 -7.62
C LEU A 97 1.19 12.19 -8.05
N ILE A 98 2.16 11.26 -8.12
CA ILE A 98 3.51 11.57 -8.63
C ILE A 98 3.44 12.04 -10.09
N LEU A 99 2.63 11.37 -10.94
CA LEU A 99 2.50 11.73 -12.35
C LEU A 99 1.88 13.11 -12.61
N THR A 100 1.32 13.77 -11.59
CA THR A 100 0.82 15.16 -11.76
C THR A 100 1.93 16.18 -12.02
N GLU A 101 3.13 15.93 -11.49
CA GLU A 101 4.27 16.84 -11.58
C GLU A 101 5.54 16.19 -12.16
N TYR A 102 5.50 14.87 -12.46
CA TYR A 102 6.64 14.18 -13.07
C TYR A 102 6.95 14.75 -14.47
N PRO A 103 8.22 15.00 -14.83
CA PRO A 103 9.45 14.65 -14.11
C PRO A 103 10.00 15.75 -13.17
N ASN A 104 9.25 16.77 -12.83
CA ASN A 104 9.72 17.98 -12.14
C ASN A 104 9.74 17.85 -10.60
N LEU A 105 9.81 16.63 -10.05
CA LEU A 105 9.91 16.40 -8.61
C LEU A 105 11.02 15.40 -8.28
N LYS A 106 11.58 15.52 -7.09
CA LYS A 106 12.61 14.61 -6.55
C LYS A 106 12.08 13.77 -5.38
N SER A 107 10.92 14.13 -4.84
CA SER A 107 10.28 13.49 -3.70
C SER A 107 8.77 13.71 -3.77
N ILE A 108 7.97 12.80 -3.24
CA ILE A 108 6.53 13.02 -3.04
C ILE A 108 6.27 14.27 -2.17
N LYS A 109 7.21 14.61 -1.28
CA LYS A 109 7.11 15.82 -0.43
C LYS A 109 7.04 17.11 -1.24
N ASP A 110 7.61 17.15 -2.44
CA ASP A 110 7.60 18.32 -3.32
C ASP A 110 6.17 18.69 -3.79
N LEU A 111 5.22 17.75 -3.68
CA LEU A 111 3.80 17.96 -3.99
C LEU A 111 3.02 18.63 -2.85
N GLY A 112 3.67 18.86 -1.73
CA GLY A 112 3.12 19.52 -0.56
C GLY A 112 3.60 20.98 -0.41
N SER A 113 3.29 21.56 0.73
CA SER A 113 3.79 22.89 1.15
C SER A 113 4.10 22.87 2.65
N PHE A 114 4.61 23.99 3.18
CA PHE A 114 4.84 24.14 4.63
C PHE A 114 3.58 23.90 5.48
N ILE A 115 2.39 24.08 4.91
CA ILE A 115 1.11 24.00 5.62
C ILE A 115 0.23 22.83 5.15
N SER A 116 0.63 22.13 4.09
CA SER A 116 -0.18 21.01 3.54
C SER A 116 0.68 19.80 3.18
N SER A 117 0.34 18.64 3.76
CA SER A 117 0.92 17.36 3.39
C SER A 117 0.35 16.88 2.06
N PRO A 118 1.15 16.35 1.11
CA PRO A 118 0.65 15.79 -0.14
C PRO A 118 -0.32 14.62 0.09
N TRP A 119 -0.15 13.85 1.16
CA TRP A 119 -1.04 12.74 1.52
C TRP A 119 -2.44 13.20 1.92
N LYS A 120 -2.58 14.43 2.45
CA LYS A 120 -3.88 15.03 2.84
C LYS A 120 -4.64 15.65 1.68
N LYS A 121 -4.01 15.84 0.52
CA LYS A 121 -4.64 16.40 -0.68
C LYS A 121 -5.81 15.50 -1.11
N LYS A 122 -7.02 16.07 -1.14
CA LYS A 122 -8.23 15.37 -1.63
C LYS A 122 -8.25 15.47 -3.15
N PHE A 123 -7.96 14.39 -3.87
CA PHE A 123 -7.87 14.45 -5.33
C PHE A 123 -8.56 13.29 -6.06
N PHE A 124 -9.14 12.35 -5.32
CA PHE A 124 -9.88 11.24 -5.91
C PHE A 124 -11.14 10.89 -5.11
N VAL A 125 -12.05 10.17 -5.75
CA VAL A 125 -13.23 9.59 -5.09
C VAL A 125 -12.94 8.12 -4.77
N LEU A 126 -13.26 7.68 -3.57
CA LEU A 126 -13.20 6.27 -3.18
C LEU A 126 -14.36 5.97 -2.23
N LEU A 127 -15.13 4.91 -2.54
CA LEU A 127 -16.33 4.52 -1.77
C LEU A 127 -17.30 5.70 -1.61
N GLY A 128 -17.54 6.44 -2.70
CA GLY A 128 -18.47 7.56 -2.78
C GLY A 128 -18.03 8.84 -2.06
N LYS A 129 -16.80 8.93 -1.55
CA LYS A 129 -16.30 10.11 -0.82
C LYS A 129 -15.03 10.67 -1.44
N GLN A 130 -14.88 12.01 -1.43
CA GLN A 130 -13.61 12.68 -1.76
C GLN A 130 -12.55 12.33 -0.72
N ARG A 131 -11.40 11.81 -1.17
CA ARG A 131 -10.32 11.31 -0.30
C ARG A 131 -8.94 11.76 -0.76
N GLY A 132 -8.01 11.75 0.20
CA GLY A 132 -6.57 11.75 -0.02
C GLY A 132 -5.96 10.40 0.41
N LEU A 133 -4.66 10.25 0.24
CA LEU A 133 -3.96 9.03 0.63
C LEU A 133 -4.04 8.77 2.15
N ASP A 134 -3.94 9.82 2.99
CA ASP A 134 -4.12 9.71 4.44
C ASP A 134 -5.49 9.15 4.82
N ASP A 135 -6.56 9.49 4.08
CA ASP A 135 -7.88 8.92 4.40
C ASP A 135 -7.95 7.43 4.12
N VAL A 136 -7.24 6.96 3.10
CA VAL A 136 -7.18 5.52 2.80
C VAL A 136 -6.34 4.81 3.84
N GLU A 137 -5.12 5.30 4.11
CA GLU A 137 -4.21 4.67 5.05
C GLU A 137 -4.74 4.72 6.50
N HIS A 138 -4.99 5.91 7.01
CA HIS A 138 -5.37 6.10 8.41
C HIS A 138 -6.86 5.91 8.66
N GLY A 139 -7.70 6.30 7.71
CA GLY A 139 -9.16 6.28 7.87
C GLY A 139 -9.83 4.97 7.49
N LEU A 140 -9.23 4.17 6.61
CA LEU A 140 -9.81 2.91 6.14
C LEU A 140 -8.95 1.70 6.51
N ILE A 141 -7.65 1.69 6.18
CA ILE A 141 -6.78 0.54 6.42
C ILE A 141 -6.46 0.41 7.91
N ARG A 142 -6.01 1.49 8.54
CA ARG A 142 -5.60 1.54 9.95
C ARG A 142 -6.74 1.89 10.92
N ALA A 143 -7.98 2.00 10.43
CA ALA A 143 -9.12 2.25 11.31
C ALA A 143 -9.22 1.14 12.39
N PRO A 144 -9.44 1.48 13.67
CA PRO A 144 -9.52 0.50 14.74
C PRO A 144 -10.52 -0.61 14.42
N GLY A 145 -10.09 -1.87 14.53
CA GLY A 145 -10.90 -3.05 14.26
C GLY A 145 -11.09 -3.38 12.78
N ALA A 146 -10.59 -2.56 11.84
CA ALA A 146 -10.73 -2.83 10.41
C ALA A 146 -9.93 -4.06 10.00
N PHE A 147 -8.62 -3.98 10.10
CA PHE A 147 -7.74 -5.09 9.70
C PHE A 147 -6.80 -5.53 10.81
N ASP A 148 -6.29 -4.61 11.63
CA ASP A 148 -5.37 -4.85 12.76
C ASP A 148 -4.13 -5.68 12.35
N ASP A 149 -3.55 -5.37 11.19
CA ASP A 149 -2.43 -6.08 10.61
C ASP A 149 -1.28 -5.13 10.31
N ALA A 150 -0.21 -5.19 11.12
CA ALA A 150 0.95 -4.32 10.96
C ALA A 150 1.73 -4.55 9.66
N ARG A 151 1.54 -5.68 8.97
CA ARG A 151 2.19 -6.00 7.69
C ARG A 151 1.78 -5.03 6.58
N ILE A 152 0.65 -4.31 6.74
CA ILE A 152 0.20 -3.27 5.80
C ILE A 152 1.26 -2.21 5.56
N HIS A 153 2.09 -1.90 6.57
CA HIS A 153 3.17 -0.93 6.46
C HIS A 153 4.30 -1.37 5.52
N MET A 154 4.34 -2.67 5.16
CA MET A 154 5.25 -3.22 4.15
C MET A 154 4.58 -3.36 2.77
N ALA A 155 3.32 -2.93 2.64
CA ALA A 155 2.50 -3.05 1.43
C ALA A 155 2.09 -1.70 0.83
N ALA A 156 1.92 -0.66 1.66
CA ALA A 156 1.61 0.70 1.22
C ALA A 156 2.91 1.43 0.83
N ASN A 157 3.06 1.76 -0.46
CA ASN A 157 4.26 2.42 -0.98
C ASN A 157 4.03 3.92 -1.16
N CYS A 158 4.86 4.74 -0.50
CA CYS A 158 4.78 6.20 -0.54
C CYS A 158 5.72 6.84 -1.59
N ALA A 159 6.09 6.12 -2.63
CA ALA A 159 6.92 6.59 -3.74
C ALA A 159 8.35 7.03 -3.35
N SER A 160 8.89 6.62 -2.21
CA SER A 160 10.26 6.97 -1.79
C SER A 160 11.18 5.75 -1.71
N VAL A 161 12.49 5.99 -1.82
CA VAL A 161 13.53 4.95 -1.69
C VAL A 161 13.45 4.27 -0.32
N GLY A 162 13.15 5.02 0.75
CA GLY A 162 12.99 4.46 2.09
C GLY A 162 11.74 3.60 2.29
N CYS A 163 10.76 3.64 1.36
CA CYS A 163 9.56 2.80 1.42
C CYS A 163 9.89 1.31 1.26
N PRO A 164 9.05 0.43 1.83
CA PRO A 164 8.95 -0.94 1.35
C PRO A 164 8.69 -0.97 -0.15
N ALA A 165 9.10 -2.05 -0.80
CA ALA A 165 8.97 -2.17 -2.25
C ALA A 165 7.51 -2.03 -2.72
N LEU A 166 7.27 -1.25 -3.77
CA LEU A 166 6.08 -1.44 -4.58
C LEU A 166 6.20 -2.81 -5.26
N ARG A 167 5.21 -3.69 -5.09
CA ARG A 167 5.23 -5.00 -5.73
C ARG A 167 5.00 -4.85 -7.24
N ASN A 168 5.67 -5.69 -8.03
CA ASN A 168 5.43 -5.79 -9.47
C ASN A 168 4.23 -6.69 -9.81
N GLU A 169 3.29 -6.79 -8.90
CA GLU A 169 2.00 -7.47 -9.03
C GLU A 169 0.94 -6.77 -8.18
N ALA A 170 -0.33 -6.94 -8.51
CA ALA A 170 -1.43 -6.47 -7.68
C ALA A 170 -1.59 -7.36 -6.43
N TYR A 171 -2.05 -6.76 -5.32
CA TYR A 171 -2.57 -7.53 -4.20
C TYR A 171 -3.91 -8.17 -4.60
N ALA A 172 -4.10 -9.44 -4.28
CA ALA A 172 -5.34 -10.17 -4.56
C ALA A 172 -5.82 -10.88 -3.29
N GLY A 173 -7.11 -10.81 -2.99
CA GLY A 173 -7.65 -11.32 -1.73
C GLY A 173 -7.28 -12.77 -1.44
N GLU A 174 -7.24 -13.63 -2.45
CA GLU A 174 -6.87 -15.06 -2.34
C GLU A 174 -5.39 -15.31 -2.04
N LYS A 175 -4.51 -14.33 -2.35
CA LYS A 175 -3.05 -14.40 -2.17
C LYS A 175 -2.54 -13.45 -1.09
N LEU A 176 -3.43 -12.62 -0.53
CA LEU A 176 -3.07 -11.46 0.26
C LEU A 176 -2.15 -11.80 1.43
N ASP A 177 -2.45 -12.85 2.16
CA ASP A 177 -1.66 -13.26 3.33
C ASP A 177 -0.22 -13.60 2.95
N ALA A 178 -0.03 -14.41 1.92
CA ALA A 178 1.30 -14.75 1.40
C ALA A 178 2.03 -13.52 0.81
N GLN A 179 1.30 -12.60 0.16
CA GLN A 179 1.88 -11.38 -0.40
C GLN A 179 2.34 -10.41 0.70
N LEU A 180 1.59 -10.31 1.80
CA LEU A 180 1.98 -9.50 2.96
C LEU A 180 3.20 -10.09 3.67
N ASP A 181 3.26 -11.39 3.89
CA ASP A 181 4.40 -12.08 4.49
C ASP A 181 5.67 -11.95 3.63
N ASP A 182 5.54 -12.09 2.31
CA ASP A 182 6.64 -11.87 1.38
C ASP A 182 7.13 -10.40 1.42
N SER A 183 6.21 -9.43 1.49
CA SER A 183 6.57 -8.01 1.61
C SER A 183 7.33 -7.73 2.92
N VAL A 184 6.91 -8.31 4.04
CA VAL A 184 7.63 -8.24 5.33
C VAL A 184 9.02 -8.86 5.20
N SER A 185 9.09 -10.08 4.66
CA SER A 185 10.36 -10.81 4.50
C SER A 185 11.36 -10.00 3.66
N ARG A 186 10.93 -9.47 2.52
CA ARG A 186 11.77 -8.65 1.64
C ARG A 186 12.26 -7.38 2.34
N PHE A 187 11.35 -6.65 2.97
CA PHE A 187 11.70 -5.39 3.63
C PHE A 187 12.68 -5.59 4.77
N LEU A 188 12.45 -6.57 5.65
CA LEU A 188 13.33 -6.86 6.78
C LEU A 188 14.70 -7.41 6.37
N SER A 189 14.77 -8.08 5.22
CA SER A 189 16.03 -8.60 4.67
C SER A 189 16.88 -7.54 3.95
N ASP A 190 16.36 -6.31 3.77
CA ASP A 190 17.11 -5.20 3.18
C ASP A 190 18.08 -4.59 4.20
N ARG A 191 19.35 -4.92 4.10
CA ARG A 191 20.41 -4.44 5.00
C ARG A 191 20.67 -2.94 4.92
N SER A 192 20.20 -2.26 3.88
CA SER A 192 20.27 -0.79 3.81
C SER A 192 19.28 -0.12 4.76
N ARG A 193 18.21 -0.81 5.15
CA ARG A 193 17.09 -0.29 5.94
C ARG A 193 16.86 -1.01 7.26
N ASN A 194 17.36 -2.25 7.39
CA ASN A 194 17.19 -3.07 8.60
C ASN A 194 18.40 -3.97 8.76
N ARG A 195 19.21 -3.75 9.82
CA ARG A 195 20.43 -4.52 10.05
C ARG A 195 20.82 -4.52 11.52
N TYR A 196 21.55 -5.54 11.93
CA TYR A 196 22.29 -5.49 13.18
C TYR A 196 23.67 -4.87 12.91
N ASP A 197 23.96 -3.74 13.56
CA ASP A 197 25.27 -3.13 13.51
C ASP A 197 26.17 -3.73 14.60
N ALA A 198 27.17 -4.49 14.20
CA ALA A 198 28.09 -5.17 15.11
C ALA A 198 29.03 -4.20 15.86
N GLN A 199 29.27 -2.99 15.32
CA GLN A 199 30.13 -2.01 15.98
C GLN A 199 29.43 -1.33 17.15
N SER A 200 28.19 -0.92 16.96
CA SER A 200 27.39 -0.27 18.00
C SER A 200 26.64 -1.27 18.89
N GLY A 201 26.50 -2.52 18.47
CA GLY A 201 25.69 -3.54 19.13
C GLY A 201 24.19 -3.28 19.04
N LYS A 202 23.74 -2.50 18.05
CA LYS A 202 22.35 -2.09 17.89
C LYS A 202 21.67 -2.82 16.75
N LEU A 203 20.36 -3.01 16.88
CA LEU A 203 19.45 -3.35 15.80
C LEU A 203 18.94 -2.05 15.18
N GLU A 204 19.54 -1.68 14.07
CA GLU A 204 19.16 -0.48 13.30
C GLU A 204 18.04 -0.84 12.32
N VAL A 205 16.90 -0.19 12.44
CA VAL A 205 15.73 -0.46 11.60
C VAL A 205 15.16 0.81 10.98
N SER A 206 14.34 0.64 9.96
CA SER A 206 13.65 1.75 9.30
C SER A 206 12.84 2.60 10.28
N ARG A 207 12.78 3.91 10.03
CA ARG A 207 11.94 4.87 10.73
C ARG A 207 10.44 4.53 10.69
N ILE A 208 10.00 3.65 9.81
CA ILE A 208 8.63 3.14 9.77
C ILE A 208 8.25 2.49 11.11
N PHE A 209 9.17 1.79 11.77
CA PHE A 209 8.94 1.17 13.07
C PHE A 209 8.77 2.18 14.21
N ASP A 210 9.35 3.38 14.07
CA ASP A 210 9.14 4.50 15.00
C ASP A 210 7.76 5.14 14.74
N TRP A 211 7.47 5.52 13.51
CA TRP A 211 6.22 6.22 13.16
C TRP A 211 4.97 5.40 13.44
N TYR A 212 5.03 4.09 13.19
CA TYR A 212 3.91 3.16 13.32
C TYR A 212 4.09 2.17 14.48
N GLY A 213 4.93 2.48 15.45
CA GLY A 213 5.27 1.59 16.57
C GLY A 213 4.06 1.03 17.31
N LYS A 214 2.98 1.81 17.42
CA LYS A 214 1.73 1.35 18.04
C LYS A 214 1.07 0.20 17.27
N ASP A 215 1.11 0.21 15.94
CA ASP A 215 0.49 -0.83 15.12
C ASP A 215 1.30 -2.14 15.23
N PHE A 216 2.63 -2.05 15.24
CA PHE A 216 3.51 -3.21 15.45
C PHE A 216 3.39 -3.77 16.86
N ALA A 217 3.21 -2.90 17.87
CA ALA A 217 3.06 -3.31 19.24
C ALA A 217 1.66 -3.88 19.58
N ALA A 218 0.65 -3.59 18.78
CA ALA A 218 -0.76 -3.86 19.10
C ALA A 218 -1.05 -5.33 19.45
N ARG A 219 -0.40 -6.28 18.76
CA ARG A 219 -0.56 -7.72 19.00
C ARG A 219 0.58 -8.32 19.80
N GLU A 220 1.77 -7.73 19.72
CA GLU A 220 3.01 -8.31 20.23
C GLU A 220 3.49 -7.63 21.52
N GLY A 221 2.84 -6.53 21.90
CA GLY A 221 3.18 -5.74 23.08
C GLY A 221 4.29 -4.71 22.88
N SER A 222 5.22 -4.92 21.90
CA SER A 222 6.24 -3.92 21.55
C SER A 222 6.74 -4.13 20.10
N VAL A 223 7.45 -3.12 19.57
CA VAL A 223 8.13 -3.21 18.27
C VAL A 223 9.21 -4.29 18.31
N GLU A 224 9.99 -4.37 19.39
CA GLU A 224 11.05 -5.36 19.58
C GLU A 224 10.48 -6.79 19.60
N ALA A 225 9.29 -6.99 20.20
CA ALA A 225 8.63 -8.29 20.22
C ALA A 225 8.15 -8.69 18.81
N TRP A 226 7.66 -7.73 18.02
CA TRP A 226 7.31 -7.97 16.63
C TRP A 226 8.54 -8.31 15.78
N LEU A 227 9.63 -7.53 15.92
CA LEU A 227 10.90 -7.78 15.21
C LEU A 227 11.53 -9.11 15.60
N ALA A 228 11.42 -9.52 16.87
CA ALA A 228 11.96 -10.79 17.36
C ALA A 228 11.39 -12.01 16.62
N LYS A 229 10.13 -11.96 16.17
CA LYS A 229 9.52 -13.02 15.36
C LYS A 229 10.15 -13.18 13.97
N HIS A 230 10.82 -12.13 13.50
CA HIS A 230 11.46 -12.05 12.18
C HIS A 230 13.00 -11.96 12.26
N ALA A 231 13.59 -12.43 13.35
CA ALA A 231 15.02 -12.30 13.61
C ALA A 231 15.89 -12.92 12.50
N ASP A 232 15.40 -13.98 11.85
CA ASP A 232 16.03 -14.65 10.71
C ASP A 232 16.11 -13.77 9.44
N LYS A 233 15.26 -12.74 9.34
CA LYS A 233 15.30 -11.74 8.26
C LYS A 233 16.19 -10.54 8.58
N LEU A 234 16.44 -10.29 9.87
CA LEU A 234 17.16 -9.10 10.35
C LEU A 234 18.66 -9.31 10.51
N ALA A 235 19.11 -10.56 10.62
CA ALA A 235 20.53 -10.91 10.75
C ALA A 235 20.83 -12.27 10.09
N ASP A 236 22.05 -12.41 9.61
CA ASP A 236 22.48 -13.64 8.93
C ASP A 236 23.09 -14.66 9.91
N GLU A 237 23.71 -14.19 10.99
CA GLU A 237 24.36 -15.03 11.99
C GLU A 237 23.38 -15.50 13.06
N ALA A 238 23.36 -16.80 13.35
CA ALA A 238 22.49 -17.41 14.36
C ALA A 238 22.60 -16.75 15.75
N LYS A 239 23.83 -16.34 16.15
CA LYS A 239 24.06 -15.63 17.41
C LYS A 239 23.35 -14.28 17.47
N LEU A 240 23.36 -13.51 16.37
CA LEU A 240 22.70 -12.22 16.27
C LEU A 240 21.18 -12.39 16.20
N GLN A 241 20.70 -13.38 15.47
CA GLN A 241 19.28 -13.75 15.47
C GLN A 241 18.80 -14.08 16.89
N GLN A 242 19.62 -14.79 17.67
CA GLN A 242 19.24 -15.13 19.05
C GLN A 242 19.19 -13.87 19.94
N LEU A 243 20.14 -12.92 19.80
CA LEU A 243 20.09 -11.64 20.51
C LEU A 243 18.81 -10.86 20.21
N ILE A 244 18.37 -10.87 18.93
CA ILE A 244 17.12 -10.22 18.50
C ILE A 244 15.90 -10.95 19.09
N ARG A 245 15.85 -12.30 19.04
CA ARG A 245 14.77 -13.10 19.65
C ARG A 245 14.66 -12.86 21.15
N ASP A 246 15.79 -12.75 21.83
CA ASP A 246 15.85 -12.46 23.27
C ASP A 246 15.55 -11.00 23.60
N ARG A 247 15.37 -10.15 22.60
CA ARG A 247 15.17 -8.69 22.73
C ARG A 247 16.29 -8.00 23.50
N LYS A 248 17.53 -8.52 23.34
CA LYS A 248 18.74 -7.97 23.95
C LYS A 248 19.47 -6.96 23.07
N ALA A 249 19.14 -6.91 21.78
CA ALA A 249 19.66 -5.90 20.86
C ALA A 249 18.94 -4.56 21.12
N LYS A 250 19.72 -3.50 21.37
CA LYS A 250 19.17 -2.16 21.53
C LYS A 250 18.65 -1.67 20.18
N LEU A 251 17.38 -1.24 20.14
CA LEU A 251 16.75 -0.72 18.93
C LEU A 251 17.25 0.71 18.63
N ASP A 252 17.52 0.99 17.35
CA ASP A 252 17.81 2.31 16.82
C ASP A 252 17.12 2.52 15.47
N PHE A 253 16.78 3.78 15.11
CA PHE A 253 16.03 4.09 13.92
C PHE A 253 16.88 4.84 12.92
N LEU A 254 17.03 4.27 11.73
CA LEU A 254 17.76 4.86 10.61
C LEU A 254 17.04 6.08 10.05
N ASP A 255 17.80 6.99 9.44
CA ASP A 255 17.22 8.06 8.65
C ASP A 255 16.45 7.51 7.44
N TYR A 256 15.37 8.20 7.09
CA TYR A 256 14.50 7.78 6.03
C TYR A 256 14.80 8.52 4.73
N ASP A 257 15.09 7.75 3.67
CA ASP A 257 15.36 8.32 2.36
C ASP A 257 14.05 8.68 1.62
N TRP A 258 13.80 9.98 1.52
CA TRP A 258 12.64 10.54 0.84
C TRP A 258 12.83 10.76 -0.66
N ALA A 259 14.00 10.45 -1.23
CA ALA A 259 14.19 10.51 -2.67
C ALA A 259 13.18 9.62 -3.39
N LEU A 260 12.72 10.08 -4.57
CA LEU A 260 11.76 9.32 -5.39
C LEU A 260 12.38 7.96 -5.78
N ASN A 261 11.63 6.89 -5.65
CA ASN A 261 12.04 5.52 -6.03
C ASN A 261 11.98 5.30 -7.56
N ASP A 262 12.36 6.33 -8.32
CA ASP A 262 12.32 6.34 -9.79
C ASP A 262 13.39 5.44 -10.42
N LYS A 263 13.03 4.74 -11.47
CA LYS A 263 13.95 3.99 -12.32
C LYS A 263 14.66 4.98 -13.26
N LYS A 264 15.95 5.20 -12.98
CA LYS A 264 16.81 6.04 -13.84
C LYS A 264 17.19 5.33 -15.13
#